data_0d2caf20192a2d291a1fa74915b39229
#
_entry.id   0d2caf20192a2d291a1fa74915b39229
#
_cell.length_a   1.000
_cell.length_b   1.000
_cell.length_c   1.000
_cell.angle_alpha   90.00
_cell.angle_beta   90.00
_cell.angle_gamma   90.00
#
_symmetry.space_group_name_H-M   'P 1'
#
loop_
_entity.id
_entity.type
_entity.pdbx_description
1 polymer ?
#
loop_
_entity_poly.entity_id
_entity_poly.type
_entity_poly.pdbx_seq_one_letter_code
_entity_poly.pdbx_strand_id
1 'polypeptide(L)'
;MAVRLFARAAVSLVVVLALVVGALAQAAEPLAIVTRGGRHAFTIEVARNDADRAQGLMYRRSLAPDRGMLFDFGPRSEPILMWMKNTYVPLDMIFIRPDGTIARVAENAEPLSTRTIASGEPVTAVLEVPGGTAARLGIKPGDKVEHPLFGRR
;
A
#
# COMPACT_ATOMS: atom_id res chain seq x y z
N MET A 1 -23.24 -73.96 -23.91
CA MET A 1 -23.03 -73.44 -22.58
C MET A 1 -22.17 -72.16 -22.73
N ALA A 2 -22.76 -70.98 -22.71
CA ALA A 2 -22.07 -69.71 -22.95
C ALA A 2 -21.92 -68.94 -21.62
N VAL A 3 -20.68 -68.76 -21.19
CA VAL A 3 -20.35 -67.98 -20.00
C VAL A 3 -20.13 -66.53 -20.46
N ARG A 4 -21.03 -65.63 -20.04
CA ARG A 4 -20.90 -64.19 -20.28
C ARG A 4 -20.02 -63.55 -19.20
N LEU A 5 -18.86 -63.07 -19.60
CA LEU A 5 -17.98 -62.27 -18.75
C LEU A 5 -18.50 -60.81 -18.75
N PHE A 6 -18.97 -60.33 -17.63
CA PHE A 6 -19.29 -58.90 -17.42
C PHE A 6 -18.01 -58.16 -16.97
N ALA A 7 -17.45 -57.39 -17.90
CA ALA A 7 -16.38 -56.44 -17.55
C ALA A 7 -17.00 -55.23 -16.83
N ARG A 8 -16.67 -55.03 -15.55
CA ARG A 8 -16.99 -53.81 -14.79
C ARG A 8 -15.95 -52.77 -15.12
N ALA A 9 -16.32 -51.75 -15.87
CA ALA A 9 -15.52 -50.57 -16.05
C ALA A 9 -15.64 -49.68 -14.79
N ALA A 10 -14.53 -49.57 -14.05
CA ALA A 10 -14.42 -48.61 -12.96
C ALA A 10 -14.08 -47.25 -13.55
N VAL A 11 -15.02 -46.33 -13.50
CA VAL A 11 -14.81 -44.91 -13.84
C VAL A 11 -14.18 -44.23 -12.63
N SER A 12 -12.85 -44.01 -12.70
CA SER A 12 -12.15 -43.20 -11.69
C SER A 12 -12.43 -41.73 -11.93
N LEU A 13 -13.30 -41.13 -11.09
CA LEU A 13 -13.54 -39.72 -11.07
C LEU A 13 -12.36 -39.03 -10.36
N VAL A 14 -11.45 -38.46 -11.16
CA VAL A 14 -10.36 -37.61 -10.64
C VAL A 14 -10.97 -36.24 -10.36
N VAL A 15 -11.25 -35.95 -9.09
CA VAL A 15 -11.62 -34.60 -8.64
C VAL A 15 -10.35 -33.76 -8.57
N VAL A 16 -10.10 -32.95 -9.57
CA VAL A 16 -9.06 -31.93 -9.54
C VAL A 16 -9.56 -30.78 -8.65
N LEU A 17 -9.14 -30.78 -7.39
CA LEU A 17 -9.35 -29.68 -6.48
C LEU A 17 -8.41 -28.53 -6.88
N ALA A 18 -8.88 -27.61 -7.70
CA ALA A 18 -8.18 -26.38 -8.02
C ALA A 18 -8.12 -25.52 -6.76
N LEU A 19 -6.97 -25.51 -6.09
CA LEU A 19 -6.65 -24.54 -5.04
C LEU A 19 -6.55 -23.16 -5.71
N VAL A 20 -7.64 -22.43 -5.71
CA VAL A 20 -7.61 -20.99 -5.99
C VAL A 20 -6.96 -20.32 -4.79
N VAL A 21 -5.64 -20.15 -4.86
CA VAL A 21 -4.93 -19.26 -3.95
C VAL A 21 -5.31 -17.84 -4.39
N GLY A 22 -6.47 -17.37 -3.92
CA GLY A 22 -6.85 -15.98 -4.01
C GLY A 22 -5.85 -15.19 -3.17
N ALA A 23 -5.00 -14.40 -3.82
CA ALA A 23 -4.30 -13.33 -3.12
C ALA A 23 -5.39 -12.50 -2.43
N LEU A 24 -5.43 -12.52 -1.10
CA LEU A 24 -6.30 -11.66 -0.33
C LEU A 24 -5.87 -10.22 -0.65
N ALA A 25 -6.58 -9.59 -1.56
CA ALA A 25 -6.40 -8.16 -1.80
C ALA A 25 -6.60 -7.46 -0.45
N GLN A 26 -5.61 -6.70 -0.01
CA GLN A 26 -5.73 -5.92 1.22
C GLN A 26 -6.99 -5.08 1.12
N ALA A 27 -7.84 -5.14 2.16
CA ALA A 27 -9.05 -4.35 2.20
C ALA A 27 -8.69 -2.86 2.09
N ALA A 28 -9.33 -2.18 1.15
CA ALA A 28 -9.13 -0.75 0.96
C ALA A 28 -9.76 0.03 2.12
N GLU A 29 -9.02 1.00 2.66
CA GLU A 29 -9.44 1.81 3.80
C GLU A 29 -9.57 3.29 3.41
N PRO A 30 -10.53 4.02 3.97
CA PRO A 30 -10.64 5.46 3.76
C PRO A 30 -9.56 6.21 4.56
N LEU A 31 -8.98 7.21 3.94
CA LEU A 31 -8.05 8.16 4.55
C LEU A 31 -8.39 9.56 4.03
N ALA A 32 -8.15 10.58 4.81
CA ALA A 32 -8.23 11.95 4.31
C ALA A 32 -7.01 12.77 4.72
N ILE A 33 -6.66 13.75 3.89
CA ILE A 33 -5.67 14.77 4.21
C ILE A 33 -6.40 16.11 4.30
N VAL A 34 -6.22 16.79 5.42
CA VAL A 34 -6.79 18.12 5.68
C VAL A 34 -5.70 19.16 5.46
N THR A 35 -5.92 20.02 4.46
CA THR A 35 -5.06 21.14 4.11
C THR A 35 -5.80 22.47 4.32
N ARG A 36 -5.13 23.58 4.10
CA ARG A 36 -5.83 24.89 4.07
C ARG A 36 -6.88 24.99 2.96
N GLY A 37 -6.69 24.24 1.86
CA GLY A 37 -7.61 24.21 0.71
C GLY A 37 -8.82 23.31 0.90
N GLY A 38 -8.85 22.51 1.96
CA GLY A 38 -9.97 21.61 2.26
C GLY A 38 -9.54 20.20 2.65
N ARG A 39 -10.51 19.30 2.66
CA ARG A 39 -10.35 17.89 3.01
C ARG A 39 -10.33 17.04 1.74
N HIS A 40 -9.27 16.28 1.54
CA HIS A 40 -9.04 15.44 0.36
C HIS A 40 -9.12 13.97 0.74
N ALA A 41 -10.10 13.25 0.16
CA ALA A 41 -10.33 11.83 0.45
C ALA A 41 -9.50 10.92 -0.46
N PHE A 42 -8.98 9.85 0.13
CA PHE A 42 -8.26 8.76 -0.55
C PHE A 42 -8.83 7.42 -0.14
N THR A 43 -8.66 6.44 -1.00
CA THR A 43 -8.89 5.03 -0.70
C THR A 43 -7.54 4.32 -0.77
N ILE A 44 -7.05 3.81 0.35
CA ILE A 44 -5.69 3.32 0.49
C ILE A 44 -5.64 1.84 0.86
N GLU A 45 -4.55 1.20 0.50
CA GLU A 45 -4.12 -0.06 1.09
C GLU A 45 -3.23 0.24 2.29
N VAL A 46 -3.18 -0.65 3.29
CA VAL A 46 -2.31 -0.44 4.46
C VAL A 46 -1.32 -1.58 4.60
N ALA A 47 -0.04 -1.29 4.46
CA ALA A 47 1.07 -2.23 4.66
C ALA A 47 1.41 -2.31 6.16
N ARG A 48 0.91 -3.35 6.85
CA ARG A 48 1.03 -3.52 8.31
C ARG A 48 2.14 -4.46 8.76
N ASN A 49 2.66 -5.28 7.88
CA ASN A 49 3.72 -6.23 8.20
C ASN A 49 4.94 -6.02 7.30
N ASP A 50 6.06 -6.65 7.65
CA ASP A 50 7.34 -6.49 6.95
C ASP A 50 7.26 -6.90 5.48
N ALA A 51 6.52 -7.98 5.16
CA ALA A 51 6.39 -8.46 3.79
C ALA A 51 5.61 -7.45 2.92
N ASP A 52 4.50 -6.91 3.44
CA ASP A 52 3.70 -5.90 2.75
C ASP A 52 4.49 -4.60 2.57
N ARG A 53 5.22 -4.16 3.61
CA ARG A 53 6.09 -2.97 3.50
C ARG A 53 7.22 -3.17 2.51
N ALA A 54 7.83 -4.37 2.48
CA ALA A 54 8.89 -4.68 1.53
C ALA A 54 8.38 -4.72 0.07
N GLN A 55 7.17 -5.21 -0.14
CA GLN A 55 6.51 -5.23 -1.46
C GLN A 55 6.07 -3.82 -1.87
N GLY A 56 5.35 -3.10 -1.02
CA GLY A 56 4.80 -1.79 -1.31
C GLY A 56 4.06 -1.72 -2.65
N LEU A 57 4.30 -0.65 -3.39
CA LEU A 57 3.74 -0.41 -4.73
C LEU A 57 4.61 -0.94 -5.89
N MET A 58 5.58 -1.83 -5.58
CA MET A 58 6.45 -2.43 -6.60
C MET A 58 5.63 -3.10 -7.72
N TYR A 59 6.16 -3.01 -8.95
CA TYR A 59 5.64 -3.64 -10.16
C TYR A 59 4.27 -3.14 -10.63
N ARG A 60 3.65 -2.17 -9.96
CA ARG A 60 2.41 -1.55 -10.43
C ARG A 60 2.69 -0.63 -11.60
N ARG A 61 1.87 -0.76 -12.64
CA ARG A 61 1.99 0.05 -13.86
C ARG A 61 1.19 1.33 -13.82
N SER A 62 0.23 1.42 -12.91
CA SER A 62 -0.62 2.59 -12.70
C SER A 62 -1.10 2.67 -11.26
N LEU A 63 -1.42 3.87 -10.81
CA LEU A 63 -2.07 4.15 -9.54
C LEU A 63 -3.07 5.28 -9.78
N ALA A 64 -4.35 5.06 -9.44
CA ALA A 64 -5.39 6.06 -9.67
C ALA A 64 -5.18 7.29 -8.77
N PRO A 65 -5.66 8.49 -9.17
CA PRO A 65 -5.37 9.76 -8.49
C PRO A 65 -5.82 9.83 -7.02
N ASP A 66 -6.83 9.04 -6.65
CA ASP A 66 -7.40 8.94 -5.30
C ASP A 66 -6.93 7.70 -4.53
N ARG A 67 -5.95 6.97 -5.07
CA ARG A 67 -5.40 5.76 -4.48
C ARG A 67 -4.03 5.98 -3.88
N GLY A 68 -3.68 5.14 -2.92
CA GLY A 68 -2.35 5.16 -2.30
C GLY A 68 -2.12 3.94 -1.42
N MET A 69 -0.96 3.93 -0.78
CA MET A 69 -0.60 2.94 0.22
C MET A 69 -0.03 3.62 1.46
N LEU A 70 -0.59 3.27 2.62
CA LEU A 70 -0.10 3.71 3.93
C LEU A 70 0.78 2.62 4.53
N PHE A 71 2.04 2.94 4.74
CA PHE A 71 3.02 2.08 5.41
C PHE A 71 2.97 2.35 6.90
N ASP A 72 2.51 1.38 7.67
CA ASP A 72 2.48 1.41 9.13
C ASP A 72 3.77 0.81 9.69
N PHE A 73 4.62 1.64 10.30
CA PHE A 73 5.87 1.19 10.93
C PHE A 73 5.71 0.93 12.43
N GLY A 74 4.49 0.96 12.93
CA GLY A 74 4.18 0.67 14.33
C GLY A 74 4.21 1.90 15.25
N PRO A 75 4.07 1.70 16.56
CA PRO A 75 3.85 2.80 17.50
C PRO A 75 5.12 3.59 17.86
N ARG A 76 6.31 3.07 17.54
CA ARG A 76 7.57 3.74 17.82
C ARG A 76 7.92 4.69 16.70
N SER A 77 8.13 5.96 17.06
CA SER A 77 8.69 6.93 16.13
C SER A 77 10.16 6.71 15.91
N GLU A 78 10.57 6.55 14.65
CA GLU A 78 11.97 6.42 14.25
C GLU A 78 12.21 7.08 12.89
N PRO A 79 13.45 7.43 12.53
CA PRO A 79 13.77 7.87 11.18
C PRO A 79 13.47 6.74 10.19
N ILE A 80 12.63 7.02 9.18
CA ILE A 80 12.25 6.06 8.15
C ILE A 80 12.98 6.38 6.85
N LEU A 81 13.44 5.33 6.17
CA LEU A 81 14.10 5.40 4.88
C LEU A 81 13.26 4.66 3.84
N MET A 82 12.91 5.36 2.77
CA MET A 82 12.16 4.83 1.64
C MET A 82 13.00 4.80 0.37
N TRP A 83 12.55 4.12 -0.65
CA TRP A 83 13.16 4.05 -1.98
C TRP A 83 12.10 3.78 -3.05
N MET A 84 12.49 3.89 -4.32
CA MET A 84 11.62 3.60 -5.47
C MET A 84 12.03 2.31 -6.20
N LYS A 85 12.75 1.40 -5.52
CA LYS A 85 13.17 0.12 -6.13
C LYS A 85 11.96 -0.63 -6.71
N ASN A 86 12.07 -1.07 -7.96
CA ASN A 86 11.03 -1.80 -8.69
C ASN A 86 9.66 -1.08 -8.78
N THR A 87 9.60 0.22 -8.51
CA THR A 87 8.39 1.02 -8.54
C THR A 87 8.36 1.85 -9.83
N TYR A 88 7.39 1.57 -10.71
CA TYR A 88 7.35 2.14 -12.07
C TYR A 88 6.63 3.48 -12.15
N VAL A 89 5.75 3.77 -11.19
CA VAL A 89 4.98 5.01 -11.15
C VAL A 89 5.68 6.04 -10.28
N PRO A 90 5.77 7.33 -10.68
CA PRO A 90 6.26 8.38 -9.82
C PRO A 90 5.33 8.53 -8.62
N LEU A 91 5.89 8.76 -7.43
CA LEU A 91 5.13 8.86 -6.19
C LEU A 91 5.50 10.13 -5.41
N ASP A 92 4.51 10.68 -4.71
CA ASP A 92 4.76 11.57 -3.59
C ASP A 92 4.77 10.74 -2.30
N MET A 93 5.81 10.90 -1.48
CA MET A 93 5.96 10.22 -0.19
C MET A 93 5.70 11.22 0.93
N ILE A 94 4.65 10.97 1.70
CA ILE A 94 4.18 11.84 2.80
C ILE A 94 4.55 11.15 4.12
N PHE A 95 5.51 11.72 4.83
CA PHE A 95 5.99 11.21 6.12
C PHE A 95 5.15 11.77 7.26
N ILE A 96 4.64 10.90 8.16
CA ILE A 96 3.57 11.23 9.09
C ILE A 96 3.98 10.90 10.53
N ARG A 97 3.83 11.89 11.41
CA ARG A 97 4.05 11.75 12.87
C ARG A 97 2.95 10.92 13.53
N PRO A 98 3.15 10.43 14.76
CA PRO A 98 2.15 9.63 15.49
C PRO A 98 0.79 10.30 15.65
N ASP A 99 0.75 11.63 15.69
CA ASP A 99 -0.47 12.41 15.84
C ASP A 99 -1.19 12.69 14.49
N GLY A 100 -0.67 12.16 13.39
CA GLY A 100 -1.19 12.38 12.04
C GLY A 100 -0.70 13.66 11.37
N THR A 101 0.16 14.46 12.02
CA THR A 101 0.74 15.66 11.39
C THR A 101 1.78 15.26 10.34
N ILE A 102 1.71 15.85 9.17
CA ILE A 102 2.70 15.66 8.11
C ILE A 102 4.01 16.34 8.54
N ALA A 103 5.07 15.52 8.62
CA ALA A 103 6.43 15.97 8.93
C ALA A 103 7.15 16.48 7.69
N ARG A 104 7.05 15.73 6.59
CA ARG A 104 7.74 15.99 5.33
C ARG A 104 6.94 15.44 4.15
N VAL A 105 7.10 16.09 3.00
CA VAL A 105 6.65 15.59 1.69
C VAL A 105 7.86 15.50 0.77
N ALA A 106 8.11 14.32 0.19
CA ALA A 106 9.05 14.13 -0.90
C ALA A 106 8.24 13.99 -2.19
N GLU A 107 8.25 15.04 -3.00
CA GLU A 107 7.44 15.10 -4.21
C GLU A 107 8.13 14.42 -5.39
N ASN A 108 7.36 13.78 -6.27
CA ASN A 108 7.80 13.20 -7.54
C ASN A 108 9.03 12.32 -7.41
N ALA A 109 9.02 11.40 -6.43
CA ALA A 109 10.10 10.42 -6.29
C ALA A 109 10.31 9.67 -7.62
N GLU A 110 11.57 9.61 -8.05
CA GLU A 110 11.97 9.09 -9.36
C GLU A 110 11.74 7.58 -9.45
N PRO A 111 10.94 7.09 -10.42
CA PRO A 111 10.75 5.66 -10.64
C PRO A 111 12.07 4.90 -10.75
N LEU A 112 12.09 3.67 -10.19
CA LEU A 112 13.21 2.72 -10.20
C LEU A 112 14.47 3.18 -9.45
N SER A 113 14.47 4.38 -8.86
CA SER A 113 15.61 4.88 -8.10
C SER A 113 15.81 4.05 -6.82
N THR A 114 17.05 3.67 -6.55
CA THR A 114 17.45 3.02 -5.29
C THR A 114 18.05 4.00 -4.29
N ARG A 115 18.05 5.30 -4.62
CA ARG A 115 18.46 6.34 -3.67
C ARG A 115 17.51 6.40 -2.50
N THR A 116 18.07 6.54 -1.32
CA THR A 116 17.29 6.64 -0.08
C THR A 116 16.61 8.00 0.03
N ILE A 117 15.33 7.96 0.37
CA ILE A 117 14.49 9.12 0.68
C ILE A 117 14.17 9.04 2.18
N ALA A 118 14.81 9.89 2.97
CA ALA A 118 14.70 9.87 4.42
C ALA A 118 13.52 10.73 4.90
N SER A 119 12.89 10.34 6.01
CA SER A 119 11.88 11.17 6.70
C SER A 119 12.47 12.49 7.24
N GLY A 120 13.77 12.49 7.57
CA GLY A 120 14.48 13.64 8.14
C GLY A 120 14.27 13.80 9.64
N GLU A 121 13.25 13.18 10.20
CA GLU A 121 12.94 13.15 11.64
C GLU A 121 12.19 11.84 11.98
N PRO A 122 12.01 11.49 13.28
CA PRO A 122 11.21 10.34 13.67
C PRO A 122 9.74 10.47 13.27
N VAL A 123 9.21 9.45 12.59
CA VAL A 123 7.81 9.33 12.16
C VAL A 123 7.30 7.90 12.40
N THR A 124 6.00 7.64 12.25
CA THR A 124 5.41 6.31 12.44
C THR A 124 4.79 5.74 11.17
N ALA A 125 4.60 6.57 10.15
CA ALA A 125 3.99 6.12 8.91
C ALA A 125 4.47 6.92 7.69
N VAL A 126 4.32 6.31 6.51
CA VAL A 126 4.51 6.96 5.22
C VAL A 126 3.29 6.68 4.36
N LEU A 127 2.71 7.71 3.75
CA LEU A 127 1.67 7.57 2.74
C LEU A 127 2.29 7.83 1.37
N GLU A 128 2.18 6.85 0.48
CA GLU A 128 2.53 6.97 -0.93
C GLU A 128 1.27 7.22 -1.76
N VAL A 129 1.30 8.27 -2.59
CA VAL A 129 0.24 8.65 -3.54
C VAL A 129 0.87 8.97 -4.90
N PRO A 130 0.10 9.04 -6.00
CA PRO A 130 0.65 9.40 -7.31
C PRO A 130 1.44 10.71 -7.28
N GLY A 131 2.58 10.72 -7.96
CA GLY A 131 3.45 11.90 -8.07
C GLY A 131 2.70 13.14 -8.57
N GLY A 132 2.99 14.30 -7.98
CA GLY A 132 2.31 15.56 -8.25
C GLY A 132 0.99 15.77 -7.48
N THR A 133 0.55 14.79 -6.69
CA THR A 133 -0.66 14.90 -5.86
C THR A 133 -0.49 15.99 -4.80
N ALA A 134 0.67 16.07 -4.14
CA ALA A 134 0.94 17.04 -3.10
C ALA A 134 0.87 18.49 -3.66
N ALA A 135 1.52 18.73 -4.78
CA ALA A 135 1.47 20.05 -5.44
C ALA A 135 0.05 20.43 -5.86
N ARG A 136 -0.68 19.51 -6.49
CA ARG A 136 -2.06 19.73 -6.98
C ARG A 136 -3.05 20.03 -5.85
N LEU A 137 -2.92 19.39 -4.69
CA LEU A 137 -3.83 19.52 -3.55
C LEU A 137 -3.31 20.48 -2.48
N GLY A 138 -2.10 21.05 -2.64
CA GLY A 138 -1.48 21.95 -1.69
C GLY A 138 -1.08 21.27 -0.38
N ILE A 139 -0.78 19.95 -0.42
CA ILE A 139 -0.36 19.19 0.75
C ILE A 139 1.07 19.57 1.14
N LYS A 140 1.29 19.85 2.41
CA LYS A 140 2.58 20.32 2.92
C LYS A 140 2.82 19.93 4.38
N PRO A 141 4.06 20.03 4.87
CA PRO A 141 4.34 19.86 6.29
C PRO A 141 3.44 20.73 7.17
N GLY A 142 2.93 20.14 8.25
CA GLY A 142 1.98 20.74 9.17
C GLY A 142 0.52 20.42 8.89
N ASP A 143 0.15 19.96 7.69
CA ASP A 143 -1.18 19.47 7.40
C ASP A 143 -1.48 18.16 8.16
N LYS A 144 -2.75 17.76 8.22
CA LYS A 144 -3.21 16.61 9.00
C LYS A 144 -3.69 15.47 8.13
N VAL A 145 -3.26 14.26 8.48
CA VAL A 145 -3.80 13.00 7.95
C VAL A 145 -4.81 12.44 8.94
N GLU A 146 -6.02 12.20 8.48
CA GLU A 146 -7.10 11.55 9.23
C GLU A 146 -7.19 10.08 8.83
N HIS A 147 -6.81 9.20 9.76
CA HIS A 147 -6.93 7.76 9.63
C HIS A 147 -6.93 7.12 11.03
N PRO A 148 -7.60 5.95 11.25
CA PRO A 148 -7.63 5.29 12.57
C PRO A 148 -6.25 4.91 13.14
N LEU A 149 -5.21 4.88 12.32
CA LEU A 149 -3.83 4.65 12.76
C LEU A 149 -3.31 5.78 13.66
N PHE A 150 -3.78 7.02 13.44
CA PHE A 150 -3.33 8.21 14.14
C PHE A 150 -4.31 8.60 15.26
N GLY A 151 -3.80 9.06 16.40
CA GLY A 151 -4.65 9.46 17.53
C GLY A 151 -5.11 8.33 18.44
N ARG A 152 -4.64 7.09 18.25
CA ARG A 152 -4.77 6.03 19.27
C ARG A 152 -3.71 6.28 20.33
N ARG A 153 -4.11 6.89 21.43
CA ARG A 153 -3.36 6.93 22.68
C ARG A 153 -4.00 5.98 23.68
#